data_2620ab0109e51fb89a0c5ce3f2f4577d
#
_entry.id   2620ab0109e51fb89a0c5ce3f2f4577d
#
_cell.length_a   1.000
_cell.length_b   1.000
_cell.length_c   1.000
_cell.angle_alpha   90.00
_cell.angle_beta   90.00
_cell.angle_gamma   90.00
#
_symmetry.space_group_name_H-M   'P 1'
#
loop_
_entity.id
_entity.type
_entity.pdbx_description
1 polymer ?
#
loop_
_entity_poly.entity_id
_entity_poly.type
_entity_poly.pdbx_seq_one_letter_code
_entity_poly.pdbx_strand_id
1 'polypeptide(L)'
;MNNGVEVRFFAAARAAAGVDHARFASAPLSSIIADATRENPLLAHVISQCSFLLDSVAVHDKNILVLDGSIIDVLPKFAGG
;
A
#
# COMPACT_ATOMS: atom_id res chain seq x y z
N MET A 1 12.21 -17.99 1.60
CA MET A 1 10.77 -18.07 1.38
C MET A 1 10.14 -16.73 1.59
N ASN A 2 9.26 -16.32 0.68
CA ASN A 2 8.55 -15.06 0.81
C ASN A 2 7.33 -15.26 1.68
N ASN A 3 7.37 -14.71 2.88
CA ASN A 3 6.23 -14.73 3.77
C ASN A 3 5.62 -13.34 3.77
N GLY A 4 4.37 -13.26 3.36
CA GLY A 4 3.63 -12.02 3.38
C GLY A 4 3.74 -11.23 2.08
N VAL A 5 3.14 -10.06 2.14
CA VAL A 5 3.04 -9.12 1.03
C VAL A 5 3.98 -7.96 1.32
N GLU A 6 4.78 -7.57 0.34
CA GLU A 6 5.61 -6.39 0.48
C GLU A 6 4.83 -5.18 -0.01
N VAL A 7 4.73 -4.14 0.82
CA VAL A 7 4.12 -2.88 0.44
C VAL A 7 5.22 -1.84 0.34
N ARG A 8 5.35 -1.21 -0.82
CA ARG A 8 6.36 -0.18 -1.06
C ARG A 8 5.66 1.18 -1.12
N PHE A 9 6.20 2.12 -0.37
CA PHE A 9 5.63 3.46 -0.27
C PHE A 9 6.48 4.44 -1.07
N PHE A 10 5.84 5.31 -1.83
CA PHE A 10 6.54 6.29 -2.67
C PHE A 10 6.12 7.70 -2.31
N ALA A 11 7.06 8.64 -2.47
CA ALA A 11 6.82 10.07 -2.33
C ALA A 11 6.14 10.42 -1.01
N ALA A 12 5.00 11.09 -1.03
CA ALA A 12 4.32 11.50 0.19
C ALA A 12 3.90 10.32 1.06
N ALA A 13 3.57 9.17 0.45
CA ALA A 13 3.23 7.97 1.21
C ALA A 13 4.45 7.47 2.00
N ARG A 14 5.64 7.51 1.39
CA ARG A 14 6.86 7.12 2.10
C ARG A 14 7.15 8.09 3.25
N ALA A 15 7.00 9.38 3.01
CA ALA A 15 7.22 10.36 4.06
C ALA A 15 6.26 10.14 5.24
N ALA A 16 5.00 9.84 4.95
CA ALA A 16 4.00 9.60 5.99
C ALA A 16 4.24 8.28 6.71
N ALA A 17 4.64 7.24 5.98
CA ALA A 17 4.91 5.93 6.57
C ALA A 17 6.16 5.91 7.43
N GLY A 18 7.15 6.73 7.08
CA GLY A 18 8.43 6.75 7.78
C GLY A 18 9.36 5.63 7.35
N VAL A 19 8.97 4.79 6.41
CA VAL A 19 9.76 3.68 5.89
C VAL A 19 9.51 3.55 4.40
N ASP A 20 10.46 2.94 3.68
CA ASP A 20 10.32 2.70 2.24
C ASP A 20 9.36 1.57 1.94
N HIS A 21 9.31 0.58 2.81
CA HIS A 21 8.48 -0.61 2.60
C HIS A 21 8.20 -1.27 3.94
N ALA A 22 7.19 -2.13 3.93
CA ALA A 22 6.83 -2.94 5.09
C ALA A 22 6.17 -4.22 4.60
N ARG A 23 6.10 -5.24 5.47
CA ARG A 23 5.46 -6.50 5.13
C ARG A 23 4.21 -6.69 5.95
N PHE A 24 3.23 -7.30 5.30
CA PHE A 24 1.93 -7.58 5.91
C PHE A 24 1.49 -8.98 5.54
N ALA A 25 0.61 -9.56 6.35
CA ALA A 25 0.06 -10.88 6.03
C ALA A 25 -0.80 -10.80 4.77
N SER A 26 -0.83 -11.89 4.00
CA SER A 26 -1.74 -12.03 2.87
C SER A 26 -3.17 -11.77 3.31
N ALA A 27 -3.87 -10.93 2.57
CA ALA A 27 -5.23 -10.49 2.91
C ALA A 27 -5.80 -9.72 1.72
N PRO A 28 -7.09 -9.39 1.75
CA PRO A 28 -7.60 -8.42 0.79
C PRO A 28 -6.87 -7.08 0.91
N LEU A 29 -6.74 -6.37 -0.20
CA LEU A 29 -6.00 -5.11 -0.23
C LEU A 29 -6.51 -4.13 0.82
N SER A 30 -7.82 -4.05 1.01
CA SER A 30 -8.41 -3.16 2.03
C SER A 30 -7.91 -3.48 3.44
N SER A 31 -7.72 -4.76 3.75
CA SER A 31 -7.20 -5.17 5.05
C SER A 31 -5.73 -4.81 5.21
N ILE A 32 -4.95 -4.96 4.14
CA ILE A 32 -3.55 -4.57 4.15
C ILE A 32 -3.42 -3.07 4.38
N ILE A 33 -4.25 -2.28 3.71
CA ILE A 33 -4.28 -0.82 3.91
C ILE A 33 -4.65 -0.49 5.35
N ALA A 34 -5.65 -1.18 5.91
CA ALA A 34 -6.06 -0.96 7.29
C ALA A 34 -4.92 -1.26 8.26
N ASP A 35 -4.21 -2.37 8.03
CA ASP A 35 -3.07 -2.72 8.87
C ASP A 35 -1.95 -1.69 8.76
N ALA A 36 -1.67 -1.22 7.55
CA ALA A 36 -0.59 -0.25 7.31
C ALA A 36 -0.88 1.10 7.97
N THR A 37 -2.15 1.46 8.10
CA THR A 37 -2.54 2.77 8.62
C THR A 37 -3.06 2.73 10.05
N ARG A 38 -2.98 1.58 10.72
CA ARG A 38 -3.66 1.37 12.00
C ARG A 38 -3.37 2.45 13.04
N GLU A 39 -2.17 2.87 13.19
CA GLU A 39 -1.83 3.90 14.16
C GLU A 39 -1.13 5.07 13.49
N ASN A 40 -1.49 5.33 12.24
CA ASN A 40 -0.83 6.37 11.45
C ASN A 40 -1.88 7.14 10.65
N PRO A 41 -2.56 8.10 11.29
CA PRO A 41 -3.61 8.87 10.60
C PRO A 41 -3.07 9.70 9.43
N LEU A 42 -1.82 10.15 9.48
CA LEU A 42 -1.24 10.88 8.36
C LEU A 42 -1.12 9.97 7.14
N LEU A 43 -0.63 8.75 7.32
CA LEU A 43 -0.55 7.79 6.23
C LEU A 43 -1.93 7.44 5.70
N ALA A 44 -2.93 7.29 6.60
CA ALA A 44 -4.29 7.01 6.19
C ALA A 44 -4.81 8.11 5.25
N HIS A 45 -4.55 9.37 5.61
CA HIS A 45 -4.95 10.50 4.78
C HIS A 45 -4.27 10.46 3.41
N VAL A 46 -2.96 10.24 3.39
CA VAL A 46 -2.21 10.20 2.14
C VAL A 46 -2.67 9.03 1.28
N ILE A 47 -2.84 7.85 1.87
CA ILE A 47 -3.25 6.66 1.13
C ILE A 47 -4.63 6.83 0.49
N SER A 48 -5.52 7.60 1.12
CA SER A 48 -6.84 7.84 0.53
C SER A 48 -6.75 8.51 -0.85
N GLN A 49 -5.62 9.10 -1.18
CA GLN A 49 -5.39 9.79 -2.45
C GLN A 49 -4.38 9.05 -3.32
N CYS A 50 -4.07 7.81 -3.01
CA CYS A 50 -3.07 7.05 -3.75
C CYS A 50 -3.71 6.08 -4.74
N SER A 51 -2.91 5.73 -5.74
CA SER A 51 -3.19 4.59 -6.61
C SER A 51 -2.35 3.41 -6.16
N PHE A 52 -2.77 2.21 -6.54
CA PHE A 52 -2.08 0.99 -6.13
C PHE A 52 -1.74 0.15 -7.35
N LEU A 53 -0.53 -0.42 -7.34
CA LEU A 53 -0.14 -1.43 -8.30
C LEU A 53 0.05 -2.74 -7.55
N LEU A 54 -0.52 -3.80 -8.07
CA LEU A 54 -0.29 -5.16 -7.58
C LEU A 54 0.59 -5.87 -8.61
N ASP A 55 1.80 -6.20 -8.20
CA ASP A 55 2.78 -6.80 -9.10
C ASP A 55 2.86 -6.04 -10.43
N SER A 56 2.97 -4.72 -10.31
CA SER A 56 3.12 -3.77 -11.42
C SER A 56 1.85 -3.55 -12.25
N VAL A 57 0.72 -4.07 -11.83
CA VAL A 57 -0.56 -3.89 -12.55
C VAL A 57 -1.51 -3.06 -11.68
N ALA A 58 -2.08 -2.02 -12.28
CA ALA A 58 -3.00 -1.14 -11.54
C ALA A 58 -4.21 -1.92 -11.04
N VAL A 59 -4.58 -1.68 -9.79
CA VAL A 59 -5.77 -2.29 -9.19
C VAL A 59 -6.66 -1.21 -8.63
N HIS A 60 -7.96 -1.38 -8.83
CA HIS A 60 -8.97 -0.46 -8.34
C HIS A 60 -9.91 -1.14 -7.33
N ASP A 61 -10.02 -2.45 -7.40
CA ASP A 61 -10.87 -3.22 -6.50
C ASP A 61 -10.09 -3.51 -5.22
N LYS A 62 -10.47 -2.87 -4.12
CA LYS A 62 -9.78 -3.03 -2.85
C LYS A 62 -10.15 -4.32 -2.12
N ASN A 63 -11.09 -5.08 -2.68
CA ASN A 63 -11.42 -6.39 -2.13
C ASN A 63 -10.60 -7.52 -2.72
N ILE A 64 -9.71 -7.21 -3.67
CA ILE A 64 -8.88 -8.23 -4.29
C ILE A 64 -7.97 -8.85 -3.23
N LEU A 65 -7.88 -10.18 -3.25
CA LEU A 65 -6.98 -10.90 -2.35
C LEU A 65 -5.55 -10.78 -2.84
N VAL A 66 -4.66 -10.35 -1.95
CA VAL A 66 -3.24 -10.22 -2.25
C VAL A 66 -2.50 -11.37 -1.60
N LEU A 67 -1.79 -12.15 -2.39
CA LEU A 67 -1.17 -13.39 -1.94
C LEU A 67 0.27 -13.16 -1.49
N ASP A 68 0.77 -14.08 -0.68
CA ASP A 68 2.17 -14.07 -0.26
C ASP A 68 3.09 -13.98 -1.48
N GLY A 69 4.14 -13.19 -1.35
CA GLY A 69 5.10 -13.00 -2.42
C GLY A 69 4.76 -11.85 -3.35
N SER A 70 3.56 -11.29 -3.27
CA SER A 70 3.18 -10.15 -4.10
C SER A 70 3.76 -8.86 -3.58
N ILE A 71 3.82 -7.87 -4.46
CA ILE A 71 4.31 -6.52 -4.15
C ILE A 71 3.19 -5.54 -4.45
N ILE A 72 2.89 -4.69 -3.48
CA ILE A 72 1.96 -3.58 -3.64
C ILE A 72 2.76 -2.28 -3.68
N ASP A 73 2.59 -1.49 -4.72
CA ASP A 73 3.16 -0.15 -4.77
C ASP A 73 2.08 0.88 -4.45
N VAL A 74 2.36 1.75 -3.50
CA VAL A 74 1.46 2.83 -3.10
C VAL A 74 1.98 4.12 -3.71
N LEU A 75 1.25 4.66 -4.67
CA LEU A 75 1.68 5.77 -5.50
C LEU A 75 0.74 6.96 -5.32
N PRO A 76 1.18 8.02 -4.63
CA PRO A 76 0.36 9.22 -4.51
C PRO A 76 0.09 9.84 -5.88
N LYS A 77 -1.09 10.37 -6.05
CA LYS A 77 -1.40 11.15 -7.24
C LYS A 77 -0.73 12.50 -7.12
N PHE A 78 -0.17 12.96 -8.23
CA PHE A 78 0.48 14.26 -8.21
C PHE A 78 -0.58 15.35 -8.15
N ALA A 79 -0.38 16.26 -7.23
CA ALA A 79 -1.26 17.37 -7.09
C ALA A 79 -1.18 18.22 -8.34
N GLY A 80 -1.06 18.65 -9.02
CA GLY A 80 -1.01 19.44 -10.22
C GLY A 80 -0.98 18.61 -11.46
N GLY A 81 -0.93 17.32 -11.25
CA GLY A 81 -0.86 16.41 -12.41
C GLY A 81 -2.20 16.09 -12.87
#